data_43826b29852af09196fa882395b9ef22
#
_entry.id   43826b29852af09196fa882395b9ef22
#
_cell.length_a   1.000
_cell.length_b   1.000
_cell.length_c   1.000
_cell.angle_alpha   90.00
_cell.angle_beta   90.00
_cell.angle_gamma   90.00
#
_symmetry.space_group_name_H-M   'P 1'
#
loop_
_entity.id
_entity.type
_entity.pdbx_description
1 polymer ?
#
loop_
_entity_poly.entity_id
_entity_poly.type
_entity_poly.pdbx_seq_one_letter_code
_entity_poly.pdbx_strand_id
1 'polypeptide(L)'
;MKKIKLFSIVAAFVAAFAFTSCNTGDDNNYTKPLTQAEKQTCYLKTSGSRMSKLAYISDEHVTEYVTTDKVKQKEYIDTLDVATDIYGNGKDTVMTVNNFPVKIFARYIEGDDKKELKEALKKCEMQVSFKSVVTYYTLTPVLQFFLTPEAITVNLEYGGATHKVKFYCYANQPYPYYSIYNAGLVDNTTSKLEAYFALYGYEVDPKDEKNPKPTAFRYKIAEKPYTGAQIKFFEP
;
A
#
# COMPACT_ATOMS: atom_id res chain seq x y z
N MET A 1 -6.58 -10.79 25.68
CA MET A 1 -6.41 -10.03 24.42
C MET A 1 -5.04 -10.36 23.88
N LYS A 2 -4.94 -11.14 22.79
CA LYS A 2 -3.65 -11.46 22.15
C LYS A 2 -3.15 -10.22 21.43
N LYS A 3 -2.04 -9.64 21.86
CA LYS A 3 -1.38 -8.54 21.19
C LYS A 3 -0.88 -9.05 19.83
N ILE A 4 -1.49 -8.57 18.76
CA ILE A 4 -1.01 -8.79 17.39
C ILE A 4 0.34 -8.07 17.33
N LYS A 5 1.42 -8.83 17.19
CA LYS A 5 2.75 -8.26 16.94
C LYS A 5 2.75 -7.77 15.49
N LEU A 6 2.50 -6.48 15.28
CA LEU A 6 2.75 -5.84 14.01
C LEU A 6 4.27 -5.77 13.85
N PHE A 7 4.83 -6.72 13.13
CA PHE A 7 6.25 -6.66 12.77
C PHE A 7 6.48 -5.46 11.85
N SER A 8 7.56 -4.76 12.15
CA SER A 8 8.05 -3.56 11.44
C SER A 8 7.70 -3.57 9.96
N ILE A 9 6.91 -2.60 9.51
CA ILE A 9 6.52 -2.42 8.11
C ILE A 9 7.77 -2.36 7.20
N VAL A 10 8.86 -1.78 7.68
CA VAL A 10 10.11 -1.63 6.91
C VAL A 10 10.85 -2.96 6.70
N ALA A 11 10.76 -3.92 7.63
CA ALA A 11 11.42 -5.22 7.50
C ALA A 11 10.53 -6.28 6.83
N ALA A 12 9.22 -6.16 6.92
CA ALA A 12 8.28 -7.15 6.39
C ALA A 12 8.17 -7.13 4.85
N PHE A 13 8.51 -6.02 4.19
CA PHE A 13 8.46 -5.93 2.73
C PHE A 13 9.43 -6.86 2.01
N VAL A 14 10.59 -7.15 2.61
CA VAL A 14 11.59 -8.04 2.01
C VAL A 14 11.30 -9.51 2.34
N ALA A 15 10.69 -9.79 3.48
CA ALA A 15 10.48 -11.17 3.97
C ALA A 15 9.17 -11.81 3.48
N ALA A 16 8.12 -11.02 3.19
CA ALA A 16 6.83 -11.56 2.76
C ALA A 16 6.83 -12.04 1.29
N PHE A 17 7.80 -11.59 0.49
CA PHE A 17 8.02 -12.05 -0.88
C PHE A 17 9.29 -12.88 -1.03
N ALA A 18 9.79 -13.51 0.04
CA ALA A 18 10.67 -14.64 -0.13
C ALA A 18 9.86 -15.70 -0.88
N PHE A 19 9.91 -15.62 -2.21
CA PHE A 19 9.47 -16.69 -3.08
C PHE A 19 10.22 -17.93 -2.62
N THR A 20 9.59 -18.77 -1.85
CA THR A 20 10.07 -20.11 -1.60
C THR A 20 9.94 -20.89 -2.91
N SER A 21 10.78 -20.53 -3.86
CA SER A 21 11.19 -21.44 -4.92
C SER A 21 12.13 -22.47 -4.29
N CYS A 22 11.62 -23.25 -3.35
CA CYS A 22 12.24 -24.50 -2.95
C CYS A 22 11.58 -25.61 -3.76
N ASN A 23 12.02 -25.76 -5.00
CA ASN A 23 11.99 -27.04 -5.66
C ASN A 23 13.41 -27.36 -6.14
N THR A 24 14.09 -28.23 -5.39
CA THR A 24 15.35 -28.84 -5.75
C THR A 24 15.06 -29.88 -6.82
N GLY A 25 15.30 -29.53 -8.09
CA GLY A 25 15.28 -30.50 -9.19
C GLY A 25 14.68 -29.95 -10.49
N ASP A 26 15.55 -29.74 -11.44
CA ASP A 26 15.37 -29.44 -12.85
C ASP A 26 15.14 -27.99 -13.28
N ASP A 27 16.04 -27.59 -14.17
CA ASP A 27 16.12 -26.33 -14.89
C ASP A 27 14.82 -25.98 -15.62
N ASN A 28 14.09 -25.00 -15.15
CA ASN A 28 13.11 -24.11 -15.79
C ASN A 28 12.00 -23.69 -14.81
N ASN A 29 12.37 -23.03 -13.72
CA ASN A 29 11.41 -22.53 -12.72
C ASN A 29 10.71 -21.23 -13.18
N TYR A 30 10.09 -21.24 -14.36
CA TYR A 30 9.06 -20.27 -14.69
C TYR A 30 7.76 -20.72 -14.00
N THR A 31 7.33 -19.98 -12.98
CA THR A 31 5.99 -20.20 -12.42
C THR A 31 4.98 -20.11 -13.57
N LYS A 32 4.33 -21.23 -13.85
CA LYS A 32 3.33 -21.30 -14.93
C LYS A 32 2.23 -20.28 -14.62
N PRO A 33 1.87 -19.40 -15.56
CA PRO A 33 0.78 -18.46 -15.36
C PRO A 33 -0.52 -19.19 -14.99
N LEU A 34 -1.29 -18.61 -14.05
CA LEU A 34 -2.59 -19.16 -13.68
C LEU A 34 -3.52 -19.25 -14.87
N THR A 35 -4.20 -20.39 -14.99
CA THR A 35 -5.29 -20.60 -15.95
C THR A 35 -6.48 -19.69 -15.61
N GLN A 36 -7.41 -19.53 -16.55
CA GLN A 36 -8.61 -18.74 -16.32
C GLN A 36 -9.48 -19.32 -15.19
N ALA A 37 -9.54 -20.65 -15.05
CA ALA A 37 -10.26 -21.31 -13.96
C ALA A 37 -9.62 -21.04 -12.60
N GLU A 38 -8.29 -21.07 -12.52
CA GLU A 38 -7.57 -20.73 -11.30
C GLU A 38 -7.74 -19.25 -10.92
N LYS A 39 -7.69 -18.33 -11.89
CA LYS A 39 -7.99 -16.90 -11.68
C LYS A 39 -9.41 -16.69 -11.18
N GLN A 40 -10.39 -17.41 -11.71
CA GLN A 40 -11.76 -17.37 -11.22
C GLN A 40 -11.85 -17.87 -9.78
N THR A 41 -11.11 -18.92 -9.42
CA THR A 41 -11.02 -19.43 -8.05
C THR A 41 -10.40 -18.38 -7.12
N CYS A 42 -9.32 -17.71 -7.55
CA CYS A 42 -8.71 -16.61 -6.80
C CYS A 42 -9.72 -15.48 -6.56
N TYR A 43 -10.45 -15.08 -7.61
CA TYR A 43 -11.48 -14.06 -7.51
C TYR A 43 -12.56 -14.42 -6.48
N LEU A 44 -13.10 -15.62 -6.52
CA LEU A 44 -14.13 -16.07 -5.57
C LEU A 44 -13.64 -16.05 -4.11
N LYS A 45 -12.35 -16.28 -3.88
CA LYS A 45 -11.74 -16.21 -2.54
C LYS A 45 -11.47 -14.78 -2.06
N THR A 46 -11.27 -13.85 -2.96
CA THR A 46 -10.90 -12.47 -2.64
C THR A 46 -12.06 -11.48 -2.72
N SER A 47 -13.09 -11.80 -3.50
CA SER A 47 -14.21 -10.89 -3.79
C SER A 47 -15.03 -10.52 -2.56
N GLY A 48 -15.64 -9.36 -2.63
CA GLY A 48 -16.54 -8.81 -1.61
C GLY A 48 -15.97 -7.60 -0.89
N SER A 49 -16.85 -7.02 -0.07
CA SER A 49 -16.54 -5.84 0.75
C SER A 49 -15.96 -6.26 2.09
N ARG A 50 -14.93 -5.56 2.52
CA ARG A 50 -14.18 -5.85 3.75
C ARG A 50 -13.89 -4.58 4.53
N MET A 51 -14.04 -4.66 5.84
CA MET A 51 -13.52 -3.62 6.73
C MET A 51 -12.06 -3.94 7.05
N SER A 52 -11.19 -3.02 6.74
CA SER A 52 -9.75 -3.16 6.90
C SER A 52 -9.18 -2.07 7.79
N LYS A 53 -8.02 -2.33 8.36
CA LYS A 53 -7.18 -1.31 8.98
C LYS A 53 -6.16 -0.83 7.95
N LEU A 54 -6.03 0.47 7.80
CA LEU A 54 -4.94 1.12 7.10
C LEU A 54 -3.84 1.42 8.12
N ALA A 55 -2.68 0.80 7.96
CA ALA A 55 -1.49 1.12 8.75
C ALA A 55 -0.58 2.07 7.97
N TYR A 56 -0.08 3.11 8.62
CA TYR A 56 0.78 4.13 8.05
C TYR A 56 1.77 4.65 9.08
N ILE A 57 2.84 5.31 8.63
CA ILE A 57 3.84 5.91 9.53
C ILE A 57 3.29 7.22 10.11
N SER A 58 3.31 7.33 11.44
CA SER A 58 2.82 8.49 12.19
C SER A 58 3.90 9.02 13.14
N ASP A 59 3.96 10.34 13.32
CA ASP A 59 4.78 10.99 14.36
C ASP A 59 4.08 11.03 15.72
N GLU A 60 2.75 10.98 15.69
CA GLU A 60 1.93 11.18 16.86
C GLU A 60 1.77 9.92 17.70
N HIS A 61 1.94 8.76 17.04
CA HIS A 61 1.77 7.46 17.69
C HIS A 61 3.09 6.70 17.71
N VAL A 62 3.70 6.61 18.87
CA VAL A 62 4.95 5.88 19.08
C VAL A 62 4.70 4.77 20.09
N THR A 63 4.85 3.52 19.64
CA THR A 63 4.79 2.35 20.50
C THR A 63 6.20 1.86 20.82
N GLU A 64 6.54 1.80 22.11
CA GLU A 64 7.78 1.17 22.56
C GLU A 64 7.53 -0.32 22.83
N TYR A 65 8.43 -1.16 22.33
CA TYR A 65 8.40 -2.59 22.63
C TYR A 65 9.81 -3.13 22.84
N VAL A 66 9.88 -4.25 23.54
CA VAL A 66 11.15 -4.94 23.82
C VAL A 66 11.21 -6.17 22.94
N THR A 67 12.25 -6.28 22.12
CA THR A 67 12.50 -7.46 21.28
C THR A 67 12.89 -8.67 22.14
N THR A 68 12.90 -9.85 21.54
CA THR A 68 13.37 -11.11 22.17
C THR A 68 14.80 -10.97 22.73
N ASP A 69 15.62 -10.13 22.09
CA ASP A 69 17.00 -9.84 22.50
C ASP A 69 17.10 -8.71 23.56
N LYS A 70 15.96 -8.36 24.18
CA LYS A 70 15.85 -7.29 25.18
C LYS A 70 16.23 -5.87 24.70
N VAL A 71 16.23 -5.65 23.39
CA VAL A 71 16.46 -4.33 22.80
C VAL A 71 15.16 -3.54 22.79
N LYS A 72 15.18 -2.31 23.32
CA LYS A 72 14.06 -1.38 23.21
C LYS A 72 13.98 -0.84 21.79
N GLN A 73 12.84 -1.01 21.15
CA GLN A 73 12.56 -0.44 19.83
C GLN A 73 11.32 0.43 19.88
N LYS A 74 11.24 1.38 18.94
CA LYS A 74 10.10 2.28 18.78
C LYS A 74 9.44 2.00 17.44
N GLU A 75 8.13 1.87 17.47
CA GLU A 75 7.32 1.73 16.27
C GLU A 75 6.49 3.00 16.06
N TYR A 76 6.62 3.60 14.89
CA TYR A 76 5.97 4.86 14.50
C TYR A 76 4.79 4.55 13.57
N ILE A 77 3.88 3.68 14.01
CA ILE A 77 2.76 3.22 13.18
C ILE A 77 1.44 3.53 13.87
N ASP A 78 0.53 4.10 13.10
CA ASP A 78 -0.86 4.29 13.50
C ASP A 78 -1.79 3.58 12.51
N THR A 79 -3.05 3.39 12.90
CA THR A 79 -4.05 2.69 12.10
C THR A 79 -5.36 3.44 12.04
N LEU A 80 -5.98 3.46 10.86
CA LEU A 80 -7.30 4.02 10.60
C LEU A 80 -8.21 2.97 9.95
N ASP A 81 -9.51 3.09 10.16
CA ASP A 81 -10.48 2.24 9.49
C ASP A 81 -10.69 2.67 8.04
N VAL A 82 -10.67 1.70 7.13
CA VAL A 82 -11.00 1.89 5.71
C VAL A 82 -11.85 0.71 5.23
N ALA A 83 -12.60 0.92 4.15
CA ALA A 83 -13.31 -0.15 3.49
C ALA A 83 -12.61 -0.51 2.17
N THR A 84 -12.47 -1.79 1.91
CA THR A 84 -11.97 -2.32 0.64
C THR A 84 -13.04 -3.18 -0.01
N ASP A 85 -13.12 -3.14 -1.33
CA ASP A 85 -14.07 -3.93 -2.11
C ASP A 85 -13.38 -4.51 -3.33
N ILE A 86 -13.45 -5.83 -3.53
CA ILE A 86 -12.89 -6.51 -4.68
C ILE A 86 -14.04 -7.09 -5.50
N TYR A 87 -14.13 -6.65 -6.76
CA TYR A 87 -15.19 -7.04 -7.67
C TYR A 87 -14.64 -7.30 -9.09
N GLY A 88 -15.40 -8.04 -9.89
CA GLY A 88 -15.01 -8.39 -11.26
C GLY A 88 -15.32 -9.84 -11.61
N ASN A 89 -14.41 -10.52 -12.29
CA ASN A 89 -14.64 -11.87 -12.81
C ASN A 89 -13.38 -12.74 -12.92
N GLY A 90 -12.32 -12.40 -12.19
CA GLY A 90 -11.03 -13.11 -12.23
C GLY A 90 -10.13 -12.70 -13.40
N LYS A 91 -10.67 -12.22 -14.51
CA LYS A 91 -9.89 -11.63 -15.63
C LYS A 91 -9.79 -10.11 -15.45
N ASP A 92 -10.94 -9.47 -15.27
CA ASP A 92 -11.07 -8.04 -15.12
C ASP A 92 -11.51 -7.77 -13.66
N THR A 93 -10.55 -7.82 -12.75
CA THR A 93 -10.78 -7.68 -11.31
C THR A 93 -10.20 -6.35 -10.83
N VAL A 94 -10.99 -5.66 -10.03
CA VAL A 94 -10.65 -4.34 -9.46
C VAL A 94 -10.81 -4.40 -7.96
N MET A 95 -9.84 -3.85 -7.24
CA MET A 95 -9.94 -3.51 -5.83
C MET A 95 -10.22 -2.01 -5.72
N THR A 96 -11.26 -1.64 -4.99
CA THR A 96 -11.52 -0.25 -4.60
C THR A 96 -11.17 -0.09 -3.13
N VAL A 97 -10.42 0.94 -2.80
CA VAL A 97 -10.24 1.39 -1.42
C VAL A 97 -11.17 2.57 -1.22
N ASN A 98 -12.10 2.44 -0.29
CA ASN A 98 -13.06 3.47 0.04
C ASN A 98 -12.69 4.15 1.37
N ASN A 99 -13.15 5.39 1.54
CA ASN A 99 -12.94 6.17 2.77
C ASN A 99 -11.45 6.36 3.11
N PHE A 100 -10.59 6.46 2.09
CA PHE A 100 -9.16 6.64 2.27
C PHE A 100 -8.86 8.05 2.83
N PRO A 101 -8.23 8.14 4.01
CA PRO A 101 -7.98 9.41 4.68
C PRO A 101 -6.71 10.08 4.13
N VAL A 102 -6.85 11.02 3.20
CA VAL A 102 -5.70 11.69 2.55
C VAL A 102 -4.80 12.48 3.52
N LYS A 103 -5.30 12.82 4.71
CA LYS A 103 -4.53 13.51 5.75
C LYS A 103 -3.25 12.79 6.16
N ILE A 104 -3.17 11.46 6.01
CA ILE A 104 -1.96 10.70 6.30
C ILE A 104 -0.77 11.15 5.45
N PHE A 105 -1.00 11.69 4.24
CA PHE A 105 0.07 12.14 3.36
C PHE A 105 0.81 13.38 3.87
N ALA A 106 0.21 14.16 4.77
CA ALA A 106 0.88 15.29 5.41
C ALA A 106 2.21 14.88 6.08
N ARG A 107 2.28 13.64 6.57
CA ARG A 107 3.47 13.07 7.21
C ARG A 107 4.67 12.96 6.26
N TYR A 108 4.41 12.73 4.99
CA TYR A 108 5.41 12.45 3.97
C TYR A 108 5.83 13.69 3.15
N ILE A 109 5.37 14.88 3.55
CA ILE A 109 5.67 16.14 2.86
C ILE A 109 6.57 16.99 3.76
N GLU A 110 7.79 17.27 3.30
CA GLU A 110 8.77 18.12 3.95
C GLU A 110 9.15 19.30 3.05
N GLY A 111 9.56 20.40 3.67
CA GLY A 111 10.02 21.63 3.04
C GLY A 111 9.18 22.83 3.44
N ASP A 112 9.86 23.97 3.68
CA ASP A 112 9.21 25.22 4.10
C ASP A 112 8.27 25.77 3.03
N ASP A 113 8.61 25.56 1.77
CA ASP A 113 7.80 25.92 0.59
C ASP A 113 6.54 25.06 0.43
N LYS A 114 6.39 24.00 1.21
CA LYS A 114 5.24 23.07 1.21
C LYS A 114 4.37 23.18 2.46
N LYS A 115 4.63 24.14 3.32
CA LYS A 115 3.95 24.29 4.61
C LYS A 115 2.43 24.41 4.47
N GLU A 116 1.95 25.21 3.52
CA GLU A 116 0.52 25.40 3.30
C GLU A 116 -0.17 24.11 2.84
N LEU A 117 0.42 23.39 1.87
CA LEU A 117 -0.06 22.09 1.43
C LEU A 117 -0.10 21.09 2.60
N LYS A 118 0.95 21.02 3.39
CA LYS A 118 1.04 20.13 4.56
C LYS A 118 -0.07 20.41 5.57
N GLU A 119 -0.29 21.67 5.90
CA GLU A 119 -1.35 22.08 6.83
C GLU A 119 -2.76 21.85 6.25
N ALA A 120 -2.96 22.07 4.94
CA ALA A 120 -4.20 21.76 4.27
C ALA A 120 -4.52 20.25 4.33
N LEU A 121 -3.52 19.40 4.11
CA LEU A 121 -3.67 17.95 4.24
C LEU A 121 -4.00 17.53 5.67
N LYS A 122 -3.31 18.05 6.68
CA LYS A 122 -3.59 17.74 8.09
C LYS A 122 -5.04 18.03 8.49
N LYS A 123 -5.59 19.13 7.97
CA LYS A 123 -6.96 19.57 8.24
C LYS A 123 -8.00 18.92 7.34
N CYS A 124 -7.57 18.13 6.34
CA CYS A 124 -8.46 17.52 5.38
C CYS A 124 -9.20 16.34 6.01
N GLU A 125 -10.48 16.52 6.27
CA GLU A 125 -11.38 15.44 6.70
C GLU A 125 -12.01 14.71 5.51
N MET A 126 -11.69 15.13 4.27
CA MET A 126 -12.20 14.49 3.06
C MET A 126 -11.65 13.07 2.94
N GLN A 127 -12.55 12.16 2.69
CA GLN A 127 -12.24 10.78 2.37
C GLN A 127 -12.39 10.58 0.87
N VAL A 128 -11.41 9.95 0.24
CA VAL A 128 -11.43 9.66 -1.19
C VAL A 128 -11.52 8.16 -1.44
N SER A 129 -11.95 7.79 -2.64
CA SER A 129 -11.87 6.41 -3.11
C SER A 129 -10.91 6.35 -4.28
N PHE A 130 -10.15 5.27 -4.37
CA PHE A 130 -9.30 4.98 -5.54
C PHE A 130 -9.38 3.51 -5.91
N LYS A 131 -9.04 3.22 -7.16
CA LYS A 131 -9.10 1.87 -7.72
C LYS A 131 -7.72 1.33 -7.99
N SER A 132 -7.64 0.01 -7.99
CA SER A 132 -6.45 -0.73 -8.39
C SER A 132 -6.85 -1.96 -9.21
N VAL A 133 -6.23 -2.16 -10.35
CA VAL A 133 -6.40 -3.41 -11.09
C VAL A 133 -5.73 -4.53 -10.32
N VAL A 134 -6.40 -5.67 -10.21
CA VAL A 134 -5.91 -6.88 -9.53
C VAL A 134 -5.47 -7.89 -10.58
N THR A 135 -4.23 -8.35 -10.48
CA THR A 135 -3.68 -9.42 -11.33
C THR A 135 -3.25 -10.58 -10.46
N TYR A 136 -4.00 -11.67 -10.47
CA TYR A 136 -3.68 -12.87 -9.68
C TYR A 136 -2.42 -13.54 -10.19
N TYR A 137 -1.55 -13.90 -9.24
CA TYR A 137 -0.23 -14.47 -9.51
C TYR A 137 -0.09 -15.92 -9.01
N THR A 138 -0.49 -16.19 -7.77
CA THR A 138 -0.48 -17.55 -7.20
C THR A 138 -1.81 -17.84 -6.50
N LEU A 139 -2.17 -19.13 -6.44
CA LEU A 139 -3.33 -19.60 -5.69
C LEU A 139 -2.90 -20.36 -4.41
N THR A 140 -1.78 -21.06 -4.46
CA THR A 140 -1.26 -21.91 -3.40
C THR A 140 0.25 -21.77 -3.26
N PRO A 141 0.86 -21.90 -2.07
CA PRO A 141 0.22 -22.16 -0.77
C PRO A 141 -0.56 -20.95 -0.23
N VAL A 142 -0.22 -19.73 -0.65
CA VAL A 142 -0.88 -18.47 -0.32
C VAL A 142 -1.40 -17.84 -1.60
N LEU A 143 -2.65 -17.37 -1.59
CA LEU A 143 -3.17 -16.62 -2.71
C LEU A 143 -2.50 -15.25 -2.75
N GLN A 144 -1.86 -14.92 -3.86
CA GLN A 144 -1.18 -13.64 -4.06
C GLN A 144 -1.62 -12.97 -5.36
N PHE A 145 -1.61 -11.65 -5.36
CA PHE A 145 -1.94 -10.84 -6.52
C PHE A 145 -1.15 -9.53 -6.53
N PHE A 146 -0.88 -9.05 -7.74
CA PHE A 146 -0.33 -7.72 -7.95
C PHE A 146 -1.45 -6.69 -8.02
N LEU A 147 -1.11 -5.48 -7.60
CA LEU A 147 -1.99 -4.33 -7.64
C LEU A 147 -1.39 -3.27 -8.59
N THR A 148 -2.24 -2.71 -9.44
CA THR A 148 -1.88 -1.56 -10.28
C THR A 148 -2.83 -0.43 -9.93
N PRO A 149 -2.47 0.39 -8.91
CA PRO A 149 -3.32 1.46 -8.43
C PRO A 149 -3.33 2.65 -9.38
N GLU A 150 -4.48 3.29 -9.51
CA GLU A 150 -4.58 4.64 -10.05
C GLU A 150 -4.00 5.68 -9.08
N ALA A 151 -3.71 6.88 -9.56
CA ALA A 151 -3.29 7.98 -8.69
C ALA A 151 -4.41 8.41 -7.75
N ILE A 152 -4.10 8.54 -6.45
CA ILE A 152 -5.05 9.05 -5.46
C ILE A 152 -5.17 10.56 -5.66
N THR A 153 -6.39 11.05 -5.88
CA THR A 153 -6.63 12.46 -6.22
C THR A 153 -7.53 13.12 -5.18
N VAL A 154 -7.17 14.33 -4.79
CA VAL A 154 -7.96 15.17 -3.88
C VAL A 154 -7.88 16.63 -4.32
N ASN A 155 -8.94 17.40 -4.10
CA ASN A 155 -8.94 18.84 -4.23
C ASN A 155 -8.79 19.46 -2.84
N LEU A 156 -7.78 20.32 -2.65
CA LEU A 156 -7.47 20.97 -1.39
C LEU A 156 -7.55 22.49 -1.53
N GLU A 157 -8.03 23.16 -0.51
CA GLU A 157 -8.09 24.63 -0.46
C GLU A 157 -6.94 25.17 0.42
N TYR A 158 -6.02 25.92 -0.19
CA TYR A 158 -4.98 26.66 0.53
C TYR A 158 -4.43 27.79 -0.35
N GLY A 159 -3.72 28.75 0.25
CA GLY A 159 -3.18 29.91 -0.48
C GLY A 159 -4.24 30.74 -1.21
N GLY A 160 -5.52 30.64 -0.83
CA GLY A 160 -6.62 31.34 -1.47
C GLY A 160 -7.12 30.71 -2.78
N ALA A 161 -6.71 29.50 -3.10
CA ALA A 161 -7.14 28.76 -4.31
C ALA A 161 -7.43 27.29 -4.01
N THR A 162 -8.20 26.65 -4.90
CA THR A 162 -8.41 25.19 -4.90
C THR A 162 -7.33 24.54 -5.76
N HIS A 163 -6.61 23.59 -5.20
CA HIS A 163 -5.54 22.86 -5.85
C HIS A 163 -5.90 21.39 -6.01
N LYS A 164 -5.73 20.86 -7.22
CA LYS A 164 -5.84 19.42 -7.49
C LYS A 164 -4.51 18.75 -7.12
N VAL A 165 -4.51 17.88 -6.13
CA VAL A 165 -3.32 17.14 -5.71
C VAL A 165 -3.46 15.67 -6.07
N LYS A 166 -2.46 15.13 -6.75
CA LYS A 166 -2.36 13.71 -7.13
C LYS A 166 -1.19 13.05 -6.41
N PHE A 167 -1.45 11.88 -5.84
CA PHE A 167 -0.44 11.03 -5.19
C PHE A 167 -0.22 9.79 -6.03
N TYR A 168 1.04 9.49 -6.32
CA TYR A 168 1.43 8.46 -7.27
C TYR A 168 2.06 7.25 -6.59
N CYS A 169 1.58 6.06 -6.94
CA CYS A 169 2.18 4.79 -6.54
C CYS A 169 3.31 4.40 -7.49
N TYR A 170 4.32 3.68 -6.96
CA TYR A 170 5.31 3.02 -7.79
C TYR A 170 4.61 2.03 -8.74
N ALA A 171 5.09 1.93 -9.96
CA ALA A 171 4.67 0.86 -10.85
C ALA A 171 5.43 -0.44 -10.50
N ASN A 172 4.70 -1.56 -10.43
CA ASN A 172 5.35 -2.86 -10.36
C ASN A 172 6.18 -3.10 -11.62
N GLN A 173 7.41 -3.55 -11.46
CA GLN A 173 8.29 -3.88 -12.58
C GLN A 173 8.28 -5.39 -12.81
N PRO A 174 7.87 -5.84 -14.02
CA PRO A 174 7.91 -7.26 -14.37
C PRO A 174 9.38 -7.75 -14.55
N TYR A 175 9.51 -9.06 -14.77
CA TYR A 175 10.78 -9.67 -15.14
C TYR A 175 11.60 -8.79 -16.14
N PRO A 176 12.93 -8.65 -16.02
CA PRO A 176 13.80 -9.38 -15.09
C PRO A 176 14.04 -8.69 -13.74
N TYR A 177 13.52 -7.50 -13.52
CA TYR A 177 13.89 -6.67 -12.35
C TYR A 177 13.08 -6.95 -11.08
N TYR A 178 11.97 -7.67 -11.17
CA TYR A 178 11.08 -8.08 -10.07
C TYR A 178 10.97 -7.10 -8.89
N SER A 179 10.70 -5.84 -9.18
CA SER A 179 10.40 -4.87 -8.13
C SER A 179 8.90 -4.81 -7.92
N ILE A 180 8.42 -5.45 -6.85
CA ILE A 180 7.01 -5.47 -6.49
C ILE A 180 6.79 -4.43 -5.41
N TYR A 181 6.06 -3.38 -5.75
CA TYR A 181 5.75 -2.26 -4.88
C TYR A 181 4.32 -2.30 -4.35
N ASN A 182 3.41 -2.90 -5.12
CA ASN A 182 1.99 -2.96 -4.80
C ASN A 182 1.50 -4.38 -5.01
N ALA A 183 1.04 -5.00 -3.94
CA ALA A 183 0.60 -6.38 -3.96
C ALA A 183 -0.41 -6.65 -2.85
N GLY A 184 -1.11 -7.76 -2.98
CA GLY A 184 -1.96 -8.27 -1.93
C GLY A 184 -1.83 -9.77 -1.79
N LEU A 185 -2.28 -10.27 -0.66
CA LEU A 185 -2.37 -11.68 -0.36
C LEU A 185 -3.66 -11.98 0.43
N VAL A 186 -4.11 -13.22 0.31
CA VAL A 186 -5.13 -13.80 1.18
C VAL A 186 -4.56 -15.06 1.79
N ASP A 187 -4.56 -15.10 3.10
CA ASP A 187 -4.20 -16.31 3.85
C ASP A 187 -5.27 -17.38 3.62
N ASN A 188 -4.89 -18.50 3.05
CA ASN A 188 -5.81 -19.58 2.71
C ASN A 188 -6.43 -20.25 3.97
N THR A 189 -5.86 -20.05 5.15
CA THR A 189 -6.35 -20.61 6.42
C THR A 189 -7.36 -19.68 7.09
N THR A 190 -7.04 -18.38 7.16
CA THR A 190 -7.86 -17.38 7.86
C THR A 190 -8.80 -16.62 6.93
N SER A 191 -8.57 -16.70 5.62
CA SER A 191 -9.23 -15.91 4.57
C SER A 191 -9.04 -14.39 4.74
N LYS A 192 -8.07 -13.95 5.55
CA LYS A 192 -7.79 -12.54 5.77
C LYS A 192 -7.00 -11.95 4.63
N LEU A 193 -7.43 -10.76 4.22
CA LEU A 193 -6.79 -9.95 3.18
C LEU A 193 -5.72 -9.05 3.79
N GLU A 194 -4.56 -9.03 3.14
CA GLU A 194 -3.57 -7.97 3.30
C GLU A 194 -3.24 -7.37 1.93
N ALA A 195 -3.06 -6.05 1.88
CA ALA A 195 -2.64 -5.35 0.68
C ALA A 195 -1.63 -4.25 1.01
N TYR A 196 -0.67 -4.05 0.13
CA TYR A 196 0.44 -3.11 0.32
C TYR A 196 0.51 -2.19 -0.88
N PHE A 197 0.69 -0.90 -0.60
CA PHE A 197 0.92 0.13 -1.61
C PHE A 197 2.15 0.95 -1.24
N ALA A 198 3.01 1.16 -2.23
CA ALA A 198 4.15 2.05 -2.12
C ALA A 198 3.94 3.25 -3.03
N LEU A 199 4.02 4.46 -2.45
CA LEU A 199 3.87 5.71 -3.16
C LEU A 199 5.22 6.42 -3.22
N TYR A 200 5.52 7.06 -4.34
CA TYR A 200 6.80 7.74 -4.51
C TYR A 200 6.73 9.26 -4.42
N GLY A 201 5.56 9.86 -4.64
CA GLY A 201 5.46 11.30 -4.59
C GLY A 201 4.08 11.85 -4.94
N TYR A 202 4.02 13.14 -5.10
CA TYR A 202 2.80 13.89 -5.36
C TYR A 202 3.04 15.03 -6.36
N GLU A 203 1.99 15.49 -7.01
CA GLU A 203 1.99 16.64 -7.90
C GLU A 203 0.80 17.54 -7.59
N VAL A 204 1.04 18.84 -7.54
CA VAL A 204 0.01 19.87 -7.35
C VAL A 204 -0.30 20.47 -8.72
N ASP A 205 -1.57 20.55 -9.06
CA ASP A 205 -2.09 21.08 -10.33
C ASP A 205 -1.37 20.52 -11.56
N PRO A 206 -1.41 19.18 -11.75
CA PRO A 206 -0.68 18.52 -12.84
C PRO A 206 -1.12 19.05 -14.19
N LYS A 207 -0.14 19.55 -14.98
CA LYS A 207 -0.37 20.12 -16.31
C LYS A 207 -0.40 19.06 -17.42
N ASP A 208 0.31 17.98 -17.24
CA ASP A 208 0.40 16.89 -18.21
C ASP A 208 0.16 15.56 -17.50
N GLU A 209 -1.05 15.04 -17.61
CA GLU A 209 -1.43 13.79 -16.97
C GLU A 209 -0.74 12.55 -17.57
N LYS A 210 -0.20 12.67 -18.79
CA LYS A 210 0.50 11.56 -19.47
C LYS A 210 1.97 11.48 -19.07
N ASN A 211 2.57 12.60 -18.69
CA ASN A 211 3.97 12.69 -18.27
C ASN A 211 4.07 13.38 -16.91
N PRO A 212 3.63 12.76 -15.82
CA PRO A 212 3.64 13.36 -14.50
C PRO A 212 5.07 13.66 -14.03
N LYS A 213 5.24 14.76 -13.32
CA LYS A 213 6.51 15.21 -12.73
C LYS A 213 6.39 15.36 -11.22
N PRO A 214 6.18 14.26 -10.48
CA PRO A 214 5.90 14.35 -9.07
C PRO A 214 7.11 14.76 -8.24
N THR A 215 6.82 15.52 -7.21
CA THR A 215 7.74 15.78 -6.09
C THR A 215 7.79 14.53 -5.22
N ALA A 216 8.99 14.02 -4.95
CA ALA A 216 9.15 12.83 -4.12
C ALA A 216 8.69 13.08 -2.68
N PHE A 217 8.03 12.09 -2.09
CA PHE A 217 7.80 12.06 -0.65
C PHE A 217 9.11 12.01 0.12
N ARG A 218 9.21 12.81 1.17
CA ARG A 218 10.35 12.85 2.10
C ARG A 218 9.85 12.99 3.52
N TYR A 219 10.45 12.26 4.43
CA TYR A 219 10.12 12.33 5.86
C TYR A 219 11.27 11.78 6.69
N LYS A 220 11.20 12.00 8.01
CA LYS A 220 12.18 11.49 8.96
C LYS A 220 11.53 10.58 9.99
N ILE A 221 12.25 9.55 10.39
CA ILE A 221 11.94 8.72 11.56
C ILE A 221 13.18 8.76 12.45
N ALA A 222 13.04 9.24 13.69
CA ALA A 222 14.17 9.36 14.62
C ALA A 222 15.41 9.98 13.95
N GLU A 223 15.23 11.14 13.30
CA GLU A 223 16.23 11.92 12.55
C GLU A 223 16.82 11.25 11.29
N LYS A 224 16.45 10.02 10.97
CA LYS A 224 16.88 9.37 9.72
C LYS A 224 15.95 9.73 8.57
N PRO A 225 16.50 10.19 7.43
CA PRO A 225 15.69 10.55 6.25
C PRO A 225 15.20 9.30 5.51
N TYR A 226 13.96 9.37 5.01
CA TYR A 226 13.34 8.36 4.17
C TYR A 226 12.66 9.01 2.96
N THR A 227 12.49 8.23 1.90
CA THR A 227 11.76 8.64 0.70
C THR A 227 10.67 7.63 0.38
N GLY A 228 9.61 8.12 -0.29
CA GLY A 228 8.43 7.30 -0.58
C GLY A 228 7.55 7.13 0.65
N ALA A 229 6.36 6.61 0.46
CA ALA A 229 5.42 6.28 1.52
C ALA A 229 4.94 4.85 1.34
N GLN A 230 4.84 4.11 2.43
CA GLN A 230 4.31 2.76 2.44
C GLN A 230 3.06 2.73 3.30
N ILE A 231 2.01 2.14 2.76
CA ILE A 231 0.74 1.91 3.46
C ILE A 231 0.35 0.45 3.33
N LYS A 232 -0.22 -0.08 4.40
CA LYS A 232 -0.70 -1.46 4.46
C LYS A 232 -2.17 -1.47 4.83
N PHE A 233 -2.96 -2.25 4.10
CA PHE A 233 -4.32 -2.59 4.47
C PHE A 233 -4.34 -4.03 4.97
N PHE A 234 -5.06 -4.29 6.05
CA PHE A 234 -5.19 -5.64 6.60
C PHE A 234 -6.50 -5.79 7.36
N GLU A 235 -7.04 -7.00 7.32
CA GLU A 235 -8.17 -7.39 8.17
C GLU A 235 -7.65 -7.78 9.56
N PRO A 236 -8.18 -7.21 10.65
CA PRO A 236 -7.72 -7.43 12.01
C PRO A 236 -8.00 -8.85 12.54
#